data_ac6f6e09fa22b99de6788a10dc4fb803
#
_entry.id   ac6f6e09fa22b99de6788a10dc4fb803
#
_cell.length_a   1.000
_cell.length_b   1.000
_cell.length_c   1.000
_cell.angle_alpha   90.00
_cell.angle_beta   90.00
_cell.angle_gamma   90.00
#
_symmetry.space_group_name_H-M   'P 1'
#
loop_
_entity.id
_entity.type
_entity.pdbx_description
1 polymer ?
#
loop_
_entity_poly.entity_id
_entity_poly.type
_entity_poly.pdbx_seq_one_letter_code
_entity_poly.pdbx_strand_id
1 'polypeptide(L)'
;MAAPGTQALRGPRPRTAPLLALAAALILLGALMRAPVLFAYQGPWTAHALDVHLMAHAGAYSDISHLFLRDHLGEHPMPYFDFRFEYPALTGLFVWVASFAHTSVAAYFLTSTGLLLCLALVTVWALRRIDGANPWLFAATPALALYGTLNWDLLGICLLVIAMLLFQRGRN
;
A
#
# COMPACT_ATOMS: atom_id res chain seq x y z
N MET A 1 15.47 -16.95 -44.60
CA MET A 1 16.05 -15.67 -44.13
C MET A 1 15.49 -15.40 -42.75
N ALA A 2 16.25 -15.70 -41.69
CA ALA A 2 15.85 -15.39 -40.31
C ALA A 2 16.05 -13.90 -40.07
N ALA A 3 15.03 -13.20 -39.56
CA ALA A 3 15.13 -11.80 -39.19
C ALA A 3 16.20 -11.64 -38.08
N PRO A 4 17.11 -10.66 -38.18
CA PRO A 4 18.10 -10.42 -37.13
C PRO A 4 17.34 -10.06 -35.83
N GLY A 5 17.50 -10.93 -34.81
CA GLY A 5 16.93 -10.71 -33.49
C GLY A 5 17.36 -9.34 -32.95
N THR A 6 16.40 -8.49 -32.68
CA THR A 6 16.58 -7.29 -31.90
C THR A 6 17.05 -7.70 -30.51
N GLN A 7 18.36 -7.80 -30.30
CA GLN A 7 18.96 -7.75 -28.97
C GLN A 7 18.64 -6.36 -28.42
N ALA A 8 17.49 -6.27 -27.74
CA ALA A 8 17.16 -5.07 -26.97
C ALA A 8 18.36 -4.76 -26.06
N LEU A 9 18.95 -3.59 -26.23
CA LEU A 9 20.05 -3.06 -25.40
C LEU A 9 19.60 -3.11 -23.93
N ARG A 10 19.91 -4.21 -23.24
CA ARG A 10 19.69 -4.34 -21.80
C ARG A 10 20.70 -3.39 -21.12
N GLY A 11 20.30 -2.16 -20.90
CA GLY A 11 21.07 -1.26 -20.05
C GLY A 11 21.35 -1.87 -18.67
N PRO A 12 22.37 -1.41 -17.95
CA PRO A 12 22.70 -1.92 -16.63
C PRO A 12 21.49 -1.78 -15.71
N ARG A 13 21.09 -2.90 -15.09
CA ARG A 13 19.96 -2.88 -14.13
C ARG A 13 20.30 -1.97 -12.96
N PRO A 14 19.40 -1.06 -12.55
CA PRO A 14 19.67 -0.16 -11.44
C PRO A 14 19.92 -0.97 -10.14
N ARG A 15 20.77 -0.43 -9.27
CA ARG A 15 21.06 -1.02 -7.96
C ARG A 15 19.76 -1.16 -7.16
N THR A 16 19.57 -2.28 -6.47
CA THR A 16 18.32 -2.59 -5.73
C THR A 16 18.17 -1.71 -4.49
N ALA A 17 19.26 -1.57 -3.71
CA ALA A 17 19.20 -0.92 -2.41
C ALA A 17 18.65 0.52 -2.45
N PRO A 18 19.09 1.43 -3.35
CA PRO A 18 18.56 2.79 -3.37
C PRO A 18 17.09 2.85 -3.78
N LEU A 19 16.62 1.94 -4.65
CA LEU A 19 15.18 1.86 -5.01
C LEU A 19 14.33 1.45 -3.83
N LEU A 20 14.74 0.39 -3.11
CA LEU A 20 14.02 -0.07 -1.92
C LEU A 20 14.05 0.98 -0.82
N ALA A 21 15.20 1.59 -0.59
CA ALA A 21 15.34 2.64 0.43
C ALA A 21 14.45 3.85 0.14
N LEU A 22 14.38 4.29 -1.13
CA LEU A 22 13.56 5.43 -1.52
C LEU A 22 12.06 5.10 -1.39
N ALA A 23 11.62 3.94 -1.89
CA ALA A 23 10.22 3.51 -1.74
C ALA A 23 9.83 3.39 -0.27
N ALA A 24 10.69 2.79 0.57
CA ALA A 24 10.48 2.72 2.02
C ALA A 24 10.40 4.11 2.66
N ALA A 25 11.33 5.01 2.33
CA ALA A 25 11.34 6.36 2.86
C ALA A 25 10.06 7.13 2.53
N LEU A 26 9.53 6.99 1.31
CA LEU A 26 8.29 7.65 0.90
C LEU A 26 7.06 7.08 1.62
N ILE A 27 6.95 5.75 1.77
CA ILE A 27 5.87 5.13 2.57
C ILE A 27 5.94 5.59 4.03
N LEU A 28 7.14 5.59 4.63
CA LEU A 28 7.34 6.05 6.00
C LEU A 28 7.04 7.54 6.15
N LEU A 29 7.38 8.36 5.16
CA LEU A 29 7.00 9.78 5.15
C LEU A 29 5.48 9.95 5.16
N GLY A 30 4.74 9.17 4.35
CA GLY A 30 3.28 9.14 4.37
C GLY A 30 2.71 8.74 5.74
N ALA A 31 3.31 7.76 6.39
CA ALA A 31 2.94 7.36 7.75
C ALA A 31 3.24 8.47 8.78
N LEU A 32 4.38 9.15 8.66
CA LEU A 32 4.76 10.26 9.54
C LEU A 32 3.85 11.49 9.38
N MET A 33 3.23 11.68 8.23
CA MET A 33 2.21 12.72 8.04
C MET A 33 0.91 12.42 8.80
N ARG A 34 0.58 11.15 9.03
CA ARG A 34 -0.69 10.68 9.58
C ARG A 34 -0.60 10.26 11.04
N ALA A 35 0.38 9.46 11.40
CA ALA A 35 0.49 8.84 12.71
C ALA A 35 0.54 9.85 13.88
N PRO A 36 1.31 10.95 13.83
CA PRO A 36 1.33 11.92 14.94
C PRO A 36 -0.04 12.55 15.18
N VAL A 37 -0.78 12.89 14.11
CA VAL A 37 -2.11 13.48 14.21
C VAL A 37 -3.10 12.47 14.79
N LEU A 38 -3.04 11.22 14.33
CA LEU A 38 -3.85 10.13 14.84
C LEU A 38 -3.55 9.83 16.32
N PHE A 39 -2.28 9.82 16.73
CA PHE A 39 -1.88 9.55 18.12
C PHE A 39 -2.20 10.69 19.07
N ALA A 40 -2.23 11.93 18.56
CA ALA A 40 -2.63 13.10 19.35
C ALA A 40 -4.14 13.22 19.56
N TYR A 41 -4.94 12.40 18.87
CA TYR A 41 -6.40 12.46 18.98
C TYR A 41 -6.90 12.01 20.35
N GLN A 42 -7.68 12.91 21.00
CA GLN A 42 -8.26 12.71 22.35
C GLN A 42 -9.80 12.80 22.34
N GLY A 43 -10.40 12.90 21.15
CA GLY A 43 -11.85 13.01 20.99
C GLY A 43 -12.58 11.66 21.07
N PRO A 44 -13.90 11.66 20.85
CA PRO A 44 -14.70 10.45 20.78
C PRO A 44 -14.25 9.55 19.61
N TRP A 45 -13.99 8.29 19.87
CA TRP A 45 -13.56 7.31 18.86
C TRP A 45 -14.73 6.87 17.98
N THR A 46 -15.26 7.80 17.20
CA THR A 46 -16.23 7.57 16.12
C THR A 46 -15.59 7.95 14.79
N ALA A 47 -15.99 7.29 13.70
CA ALA A 47 -15.45 7.59 12.36
C ALA A 47 -15.59 9.08 12.02
N HIS A 48 -16.78 9.66 12.24
CA HIS A 48 -17.03 11.06 11.93
C HIS A 48 -16.16 12.04 12.75
N ALA A 49 -16.04 11.82 14.06
CA ALA A 49 -15.26 12.73 14.92
C ALA A 49 -13.76 12.64 14.61
N LEU A 50 -13.25 11.44 14.33
CA LEU A 50 -11.88 11.24 13.90
C LEU A 50 -11.61 11.90 12.54
N ASP A 51 -12.52 11.76 11.57
CA ASP A 51 -12.37 12.38 10.25
C ASP A 51 -12.29 13.89 10.32
N VAL A 52 -13.17 14.54 11.10
CA VAL A 52 -13.12 15.99 11.31
C VAL A 52 -11.75 16.41 11.85
N HIS A 53 -11.20 15.65 12.80
CA HIS A 53 -9.87 15.91 13.33
C HIS A 53 -8.77 15.72 12.29
N LEU A 54 -8.77 14.60 11.56
CA LEU A 54 -7.75 14.28 10.57
C LEU A 54 -7.80 15.25 9.37
N MET A 55 -8.99 15.61 8.90
CA MET A 55 -9.18 16.55 7.79
C MET A 55 -8.75 17.98 8.13
N ALA A 56 -8.72 18.34 9.42
CA ALA A 56 -8.19 19.63 9.87
C ALA A 56 -6.65 19.73 9.70
N HIS A 57 -5.97 18.61 9.44
CA HIS A 57 -4.53 18.56 9.27
C HIS A 57 -4.18 18.06 7.86
N ALA A 58 -3.46 18.87 7.08
CA ALA A 58 -3.13 18.56 5.69
C ALA A 58 -2.44 17.20 5.55
N GLY A 59 -3.05 16.30 4.76
CA GLY A 59 -2.51 14.97 4.45
C GLY A 59 -2.65 13.94 5.57
N ALA A 60 -3.35 14.24 6.69
CA ALA A 60 -3.49 13.32 7.81
C ALA A 60 -4.63 12.29 7.62
N TYR A 61 -5.61 12.56 6.77
CA TYR A 61 -6.71 11.64 6.50
C TYR A 61 -6.22 10.29 5.93
N SER A 62 -6.86 9.21 6.36
CA SER A 62 -6.63 7.86 5.86
C SER A 62 -7.89 7.00 5.98
N ASP A 63 -8.30 6.35 4.88
CA ASP A 63 -9.37 5.36 4.86
C ASP A 63 -9.09 4.20 5.84
N ILE A 64 -7.81 3.87 6.05
CA ILE A 64 -7.39 2.82 6.99
C ILE A 64 -7.93 3.12 8.39
N SER A 65 -7.76 4.36 8.88
CA SER A 65 -8.23 4.78 10.19
C SER A 65 -9.74 4.97 10.24
N HIS A 66 -10.32 5.55 9.18
CA HIS A 66 -11.75 5.77 9.05
C HIS A 66 -12.53 4.46 9.08
N LEU A 67 -12.18 3.52 8.18
CA LEU A 67 -12.90 2.27 8.02
C LEU A 67 -12.73 1.33 9.23
N PHE A 68 -11.61 1.43 9.96
CA PHE A 68 -11.44 0.71 11.22
C PHE A 68 -12.58 1.01 12.22
N LEU A 69 -12.95 2.29 12.35
CA LEU A 69 -14.03 2.71 13.25
C LEU A 69 -15.41 2.52 12.64
N ARG A 70 -15.59 2.87 11.35
CA ARG A 70 -16.87 2.76 10.66
C ARG A 70 -17.38 1.31 10.63
N ASP A 71 -16.49 0.39 10.34
CA ASP A 71 -16.83 -1.01 10.10
C ASP A 71 -16.52 -1.90 11.31
N HIS A 72 -16.22 -1.30 12.47
CA HIS A 72 -15.95 -1.99 13.74
C HIS A 72 -14.87 -3.08 13.61
N LEU A 73 -13.81 -2.83 12.81
CA LEU A 73 -12.79 -3.84 12.51
C LEU A 73 -12.04 -4.35 13.75
N GLY A 74 -12.08 -3.62 14.88
CA GLY A 74 -11.55 -4.07 16.16
C GLY A 74 -12.32 -5.28 16.77
N GLU A 75 -13.54 -5.54 16.30
CA GLU A 75 -14.36 -6.70 16.68
C GLU A 75 -14.17 -7.88 15.71
N HIS A 76 -13.33 -7.71 14.69
CA HIS A 76 -12.97 -8.68 13.65
C HIS A 76 -14.14 -9.18 12.78
N PRO A 77 -15.12 -8.34 12.40
CA PRO A 77 -16.20 -8.77 11.53
C PRO A 77 -15.64 -9.14 10.16
N MET A 78 -16.22 -10.17 9.55
CA MET A 78 -15.76 -10.65 8.24
C MET A 78 -16.38 -9.83 7.12
N PRO A 79 -15.56 -9.09 6.31
CA PRO A 79 -16.07 -8.33 5.18
C PRO A 79 -16.91 -9.18 4.23
N TYR A 80 -17.98 -8.61 3.68
CA TYR A 80 -18.98 -9.20 2.78
C TYR A 80 -19.93 -10.23 3.44
N PHE A 81 -19.63 -10.75 4.63
CA PHE A 81 -20.50 -11.67 5.38
C PHE A 81 -21.21 -10.95 6.52
N ASP A 82 -20.48 -10.22 7.35
CA ASP A 82 -21.04 -9.52 8.50
C ASP A 82 -21.44 -8.09 8.17
N PHE A 83 -20.79 -7.47 7.16
CA PHE A 83 -21.09 -6.13 6.69
C PHE A 83 -20.75 -5.94 5.20
N ARG A 84 -21.34 -4.89 4.60
CA ARG A 84 -21.02 -4.52 3.21
C ARG A 84 -19.67 -3.81 3.18
N PHE A 85 -18.74 -4.37 2.40
CA PHE A 85 -17.44 -3.76 2.18
C PHE A 85 -17.28 -3.36 0.71
N GLU A 86 -16.82 -2.15 0.45
CA GLU A 86 -16.83 -1.52 -0.88
C GLU A 86 -15.57 -1.81 -1.71
N TYR A 87 -14.55 -2.41 -1.11
CA TYR A 87 -13.32 -2.77 -1.80
C TYR A 87 -13.38 -4.17 -2.43
N PRO A 88 -12.48 -4.52 -3.38
CA PRO A 88 -12.39 -5.87 -3.94
C PRO A 88 -12.16 -6.95 -2.86
N ALA A 89 -12.60 -8.18 -3.14
CA ALA A 89 -12.59 -9.29 -2.18
C ALA A 89 -11.22 -9.57 -1.54
N LEU A 90 -10.11 -9.47 -2.31
CA LEU A 90 -8.77 -9.64 -1.76
C LEU A 90 -8.38 -8.51 -0.81
N THR A 91 -8.84 -7.28 -1.06
CA THR A 91 -8.62 -6.17 -0.12
C THR A 91 -9.40 -6.40 1.17
N GLY A 92 -10.65 -6.87 1.09
CA GLY A 92 -11.42 -7.22 2.27
C GLY A 92 -10.75 -8.29 3.12
N LEU A 93 -10.24 -9.36 2.49
CA LEU A 93 -9.46 -10.39 3.18
C LEU A 93 -8.20 -9.82 3.84
N PHE A 94 -7.47 -8.95 3.14
CA PHE A 94 -6.27 -8.30 3.68
C PHE A 94 -6.60 -7.44 4.91
N VAL A 95 -7.66 -6.62 4.83
CA VAL A 95 -8.16 -5.77 5.92
C VAL A 95 -8.57 -6.61 7.13
N TRP A 96 -9.31 -7.70 6.89
CA TRP A 96 -9.73 -8.63 7.93
C TRP A 96 -8.55 -9.29 8.63
N VAL A 97 -7.58 -9.82 7.86
CA VAL A 97 -6.35 -10.41 8.43
C VAL A 97 -5.55 -9.38 9.22
N ALA A 98 -5.44 -8.15 8.72
CA ALA A 98 -4.74 -7.07 9.43
C ALA A 98 -5.43 -6.70 10.75
N SER A 99 -6.76 -6.83 10.85
CA SER A 99 -7.53 -6.49 12.05
C SER A 99 -7.22 -7.40 13.24
N PHE A 100 -6.84 -8.65 13.02
CA PHE A 100 -6.48 -9.58 14.11
C PHE A 100 -5.25 -9.15 14.92
N ALA A 101 -4.42 -8.28 14.36
CA ALA A 101 -3.24 -7.83 15.07
C ALA A 101 -3.55 -6.87 16.22
N HIS A 102 -4.66 -6.09 16.14
CA HIS A 102 -4.88 -5.00 17.08
C HIS A 102 -6.35 -4.60 17.27
N THR A 103 -6.62 -4.10 18.48
CA THR A 103 -7.93 -3.57 18.91
C THR A 103 -7.98 -2.04 18.89
N SER A 104 -6.89 -1.33 18.55
CA SER A 104 -6.86 0.13 18.50
C SER A 104 -6.60 0.64 17.09
N VAL A 105 -7.22 1.79 16.76
CA VAL A 105 -7.05 2.47 15.46
C VAL A 105 -5.58 2.71 15.12
N ALA A 106 -4.81 3.22 16.10
CA ALA A 106 -3.41 3.56 15.91
C ALA A 106 -2.55 2.34 15.61
N ALA A 107 -2.75 1.25 16.36
CA ALA A 107 -2.01 0.01 16.15
C ALA A 107 -2.41 -0.66 14.82
N TYR A 108 -3.70 -0.63 14.47
CA TYR A 108 -4.17 -1.11 13.16
C TYR A 108 -3.57 -0.31 12.00
N PHE A 109 -3.50 1.03 12.12
CA PHE A 109 -2.86 1.89 11.13
C PHE A 109 -1.38 1.55 10.93
N LEU A 110 -0.63 1.35 12.03
CA LEU A 110 0.78 0.97 11.95
C LEU A 110 0.99 -0.43 11.35
N THR A 111 0.16 -1.40 11.70
CA THR A 111 0.21 -2.75 11.11
C THR A 111 -0.08 -2.70 9.62
N SER A 112 -1.14 -2.00 9.22
CA SER A 112 -1.48 -1.80 7.81
C SER A 112 -0.33 -1.10 7.07
N THR A 113 0.29 -0.09 7.65
CA THR A 113 1.46 0.59 7.09
C THR A 113 2.63 -0.38 6.88
N GLY A 114 2.93 -1.24 7.85
CA GLY A 114 3.98 -2.26 7.73
C GLY A 114 3.72 -3.24 6.59
N LEU A 115 2.48 -3.71 6.46
CA LEU A 115 2.08 -4.60 5.36
C LEU A 115 2.14 -3.90 4.00
N LEU A 116 1.69 -2.64 3.91
CA LEU A 116 1.76 -1.84 2.69
C LEU A 116 3.21 -1.53 2.30
N LEU A 117 4.09 -1.29 3.28
CA LEU A 117 5.52 -1.18 3.04
C LEU A 117 6.09 -2.46 2.41
N CYS A 118 5.77 -3.63 2.95
CA CYS A 118 6.18 -4.91 2.36
C CYS A 118 5.69 -5.04 0.91
N LEU A 119 4.44 -4.69 0.62
CA LEU A 119 3.88 -4.72 -0.73
C LEU A 119 4.61 -3.75 -1.68
N ALA A 120 4.94 -2.54 -1.23
CA ALA A 120 5.73 -1.59 -2.02
C ALA A 120 7.12 -2.14 -2.36
N LEU A 121 7.81 -2.76 -1.39
CA LEU A 121 9.13 -3.37 -1.61
C LEU A 121 9.06 -4.56 -2.57
N VAL A 122 8.03 -5.41 -2.45
CA VAL A 122 7.77 -6.52 -3.39
C VAL A 122 7.49 -5.98 -4.79
N THR A 123 6.73 -4.89 -4.91
CA THR A 123 6.44 -4.23 -6.19
C THR A 123 7.72 -3.74 -6.86
N VAL A 124 8.60 -3.04 -6.13
CA VAL A 124 9.92 -2.62 -6.64
C VAL A 124 10.75 -3.83 -7.08
N TRP A 125 10.78 -4.88 -6.26
CA TRP A 125 11.49 -6.12 -6.57
C TRP A 125 10.96 -6.79 -7.85
N ALA A 126 9.65 -6.84 -8.04
CA ALA A 126 9.03 -7.43 -9.22
C ALA A 126 9.28 -6.58 -10.48
N LEU A 127 9.10 -5.25 -10.39
CA LEU A 127 9.35 -4.31 -11.49
C LEU A 127 10.78 -4.42 -12.05
N ARG A 128 11.77 -4.61 -11.16
CA ARG A 128 13.17 -4.81 -11.60
C ARG A 128 13.39 -6.07 -12.42
N ARG A 129 12.45 -7.02 -12.40
CA ARG A 129 12.52 -8.28 -13.13
C ARG A 129 11.74 -8.28 -14.43
N ILE A 130 10.92 -7.27 -14.65
CA ILE A 130 10.18 -7.06 -15.90
C ILE A 130 11.10 -6.37 -16.90
N ASP A 131 11.28 -6.96 -18.07
CA ASP A 131 12.10 -6.38 -19.13
C ASP A 131 11.40 -5.13 -19.68
N GLY A 132 12.16 -4.04 -19.83
CA GLY A 132 11.66 -2.74 -20.29
C GLY A 132 10.99 -1.89 -19.20
N ALA A 133 10.74 -2.42 -17.99
CA ALA A 133 10.20 -1.62 -16.91
C ALA A 133 11.29 -0.73 -16.26
N ASN A 134 10.90 0.50 -15.92
CA ASN A 134 11.74 1.41 -15.14
C ASN A 134 11.22 1.48 -13.69
N PRO A 135 11.83 0.77 -12.72
CA PRO A 135 11.37 0.74 -11.34
C PRO A 135 11.50 2.09 -10.62
N TRP A 136 12.31 3.04 -11.13
CA TRP A 136 12.42 4.38 -10.57
C TRP A 136 11.11 5.17 -10.69
N LEU A 137 10.31 4.94 -11.74
CA LEU A 137 9.02 5.61 -11.90
C LEU A 137 8.04 5.27 -10.79
N PHE A 138 8.14 4.07 -10.22
CA PHE A 138 7.36 3.68 -9.04
C PHE A 138 8.06 4.12 -7.74
N ALA A 139 9.34 3.76 -7.56
CA ALA A 139 10.06 3.97 -6.31
C ALA A 139 10.25 5.45 -5.94
N ALA A 140 10.34 6.35 -6.94
CA ALA A 140 10.55 7.78 -6.73
C ALA A 140 9.27 8.62 -6.87
N THR A 141 8.10 7.98 -7.03
CA THR A 141 6.85 8.75 -7.17
C THR A 141 6.42 9.38 -5.83
N PRO A 142 6.12 10.69 -5.80
CA PRO A 142 5.52 11.32 -4.61
C PRO A 142 4.19 10.66 -4.19
N ALA A 143 3.51 9.97 -5.11
CA ALA A 143 2.28 9.24 -4.82
C ALA A 143 2.47 8.19 -3.72
N LEU A 144 3.65 7.59 -3.56
CA LEU A 144 3.92 6.68 -2.44
C LEU A 144 3.80 7.37 -1.07
N ALA A 145 4.25 8.62 -0.94
CA ALA A 145 4.10 9.37 0.30
C ALA A 145 2.66 9.84 0.53
N LEU A 146 1.97 10.27 -0.54
CA LEU A 146 0.63 10.84 -0.43
C LEU A 146 -0.46 9.76 -0.31
N TYR A 147 -0.34 8.67 -1.05
CA TYR A 147 -1.38 7.65 -1.20
C TYR A 147 -1.00 6.28 -0.62
N GLY A 148 0.29 6.00 -0.40
CA GLY A 148 0.76 4.69 0.00
C GLY A 148 0.27 4.20 1.36
N THR A 149 -0.19 5.11 2.23
CA THR A 149 -0.85 4.81 3.52
C THR A 149 -2.22 5.48 3.64
N LEU A 150 -2.79 5.94 2.52
CA LEU A 150 -4.14 6.48 2.46
C LEU A 150 -5.18 5.36 2.54
N ASN A 151 -4.99 4.34 1.72
CA ASN A 151 -5.83 3.16 1.57
C ASN A 151 -4.99 1.91 1.24
N TRP A 152 -5.62 0.83 0.77
CA TRP A 152 -4.95 -0.45 0.47
C TRP A 152 -4.65 -0.67 -1.03
N ASP A 153 -4.63 0.36 -1.87
CA ASP A 153 -4.42 0.25 -3.32
C ASP A 153 -3.09 -0.40 -3.71
N LEU A 154 -2.06 -0.27 -2.85
CA LEU A 154 -0.77 -0.95 -3.06
C LEU A 154 -0.90 -2.48 -3.18
N LEU A 155 -1.92 -3.09 -2.57
CA LEU A 155 -2.21 -4.52 -2.74
C LEU A 155 -2.54 -4.82 -4.21
N GLY A 156 -3.48 -4.07 -4.80
CA GLY A 156 -3.86 -4.23 -6.20
C GLY A 156 -2.69 -3.98 -7.15
N ILE A 157 -1.91 -2.92 -6.89
CA ILE A 157 -0.72 -2.58 -7.68
C ILE A 157 0.31 -3.70 -7.61
N CYS A 158 0.60 -4.23 -6.42
CA CYS A 158 1.55 -5.32 -6.23
C CYS A 158 1.12 -6.58 -6.99
N LEU A 159 -0.13 -6.98 -6.86
CA LEU A 159 -0.69 -8.15 -7.55
C LEU A 159 -0.65 -7.98 -9.08
N LEU A 160 -0.99 -6.79 -9.59
CA LEU A 160 -0.90 -6.50 -11.02
C LEU A 160 0.55 -6.65 -11.52
N VAL A 161 1.52 -6.06 -10.82
CA VAL A 161 2.93 -6.12 -11.22
C VAL A 161 3.45 -7.57 -11.17
N ILE A 162 3.06 -8.36 -10.16
CA ILE A 162 3.39 -9.80 -10.09
C ILE A 162 2.78 -10.55 -11.27
N ALA A 163 1.51 -10.29 -11.59
CA ALA A 163 0.85 -10.92 -12.74
C ALA A 163 1.58 -10.60 -14.06
N MET A 164 1.99 -9.35 -14.27
CA MET A 164 2.80 -8.95 -15.43
C MET A 164 4.15 -9.67 -15.49
N LEU A 165 4.83 -9.82 -14.36
CA LEU A 165 6.10 -10.55 -14.27
C LEU A 165 5.92 -12.04 -14.62
N LEU A 166 4.88 -12.68 -14.10
CA LEU A 166 4.58 -14.09 -14.37
C LEU A 166 4.18 -14.29 -15.84
N PHE A 167 3.37 -13.40 -16.39
CA PHE A 167 2.99 -13.43 -17.81
C PHE A 167 4.21 -13.32 -18.74
N GLN A 168 5.13 -12.40 -18.43
CA GLN A 168 6.37 -12.28 -19.21
C GLN A 168 7.21 -13.55 -19.15
N ARG A 169 7.30 -14.20 -17.97
CA ARG A 169 8.08 -15.45 -17.82
C ARG A 169 7.45 -16.66 -18.50
N GLY A 170 6.13 -16.71 -18.59
CA GLY A 170 5.42 -17.78 -19.29
C GLY A 170 5.48 -17.67 -20.82
N ARG A 171 6.01 -16.56 -21.36
CA ARG A 171 6.20 -16.36 -22.81
C ARG A 171 7.64 -16.62 -23.27
N ASN A 172 8.57 -16.82 -22.38
CA ASN A 172 9.98 -17.12 -22.65
C ASN A 172 10.27 -18.58 -22.35
#